data_ae2eef94f0c8d3fd6f8be82f2c534bde
#
_entry.id   ae2eef94f0c8d3fd6f8be82f2c534bde
#
_cell.length_a   1.000
_cell.length_b   1.000
_cell.length_c   1.000
_cell.angle_alpha   90.00
_cell.angle_beta   90.00
_cell.angle_gamma   90.00
#
_symmetry.space_group_name_H-M   'P 1'
#
loop_
_entity.id
_entity.type
_entity.pdbx_description
1 polymer ?
#
loop_
_entity_poly.entity_id
_entity_poly.type
_entity_poly.pdbx_seq_one_letter_code
_entity_poly.pdbx_strand_id
1 'polypeptide(L)'
;MIAARRSASRLLLACGIALAVGCGSSPPLLRGSIAVDSNVNPDRAGRPSPIVVRVYELKSVAAFNGADFFALFDNEQATLSGELVGREEFQLQPAETRQYQRQLQPDTKFVGVVAAFRDLEQARWRQTAPVPKKSKPSITIGLQARAVTVTVK
;
A
#
# COMPACT_ATOMS: atom_id res chain seq x y z
N MET A 1 -40.89 76.01 -8.72
CA MET A 1 -40.33 74.93 -9.55
C MET A 1 -39.20 74.29 -8.79
N ILE A 2 -39.44 73.13 -8.26
CA ILE A 2 -38.55 72.45 -7.33
C ILE A 2 -38.01 71.21 -7.99
N ALA A 3 -36.71 71.17 -8.27
CA ALA A 3 -36.04 70.01 -8.85
C ALA A 3 -35.59 69.03 -7.74
N ALA A 4 -36.15 67.82 -7.77
CA ALA A 4 -35.79 66.75 -6.85
C ALA A 4 -34.53 66.00 -7.28
N ARG A 5 -33.47 66.10 -6.51
CA ARG A 5 -32.24 65.27 -6.66
C ARG A 5 -32.45 63.90 -6.06
N ARG A 6 -32.44 62.83 -6.89
CA ARG A 6 -32.43 61.47 -6.44
C ARG A 6 -30.96 61.02 -6.27
N SER A 7 -30.55 60.82 -5.02
CA SER A 7 -29.30 60.17 -4.66
C SER A 7 -29.40 58.66 -4.86
N ALA A 8 -28.61 58.12 -5.76
CA ALA A 8 -28.45 56.66 -5.94
C ALA A 8 -27.35 56.15 -5.01
N SER A 9 -27.73 55.47 -3.95
CA SER A 9 -26.81 54.72 -3.08
C SER A 9 -26.36 53.42 -3.81
N ARG A 10 -25.10 53.41 -4.19
CA ARG A 10 -24.44 52.18 -4.70
C ARG A 10 -24.01 51.31 -3.53
N LEU A 11 -24.76 50.26 -3.27
CA LEU A 11 -24.39 49.21 -2.32
C LEU A 11 -23.34 48.30 -2.97
N LEU A 12 -22.07 48.46 -2.57
CA LEU A 12 -20.98 47.55 -2.96
C LEU A 12 -21.07 46.29 -2.13
N LEU A 13 -21.58 45.21 -2.73
CA LEU A 13 -21.58 43.85 -2.17
C LEU A 13 -20.17 43.25 -2.33
N ALA A 14 -19.35 43.35 -1.29
CA ALA A 14 -18.05 42.69 -1.23
C ALA A 14 -18.26 41.19 -1.01
N CYS A 15 -18.17 40.41 -2.13
CA CYS A 15 -18.21 38.95 -2.07
C CYS A 15 -16.84 38.45 -1.60
N GLY A 16 -16.71 38.17 -0.30
CA GLY A 16 -15.52 37.57 0.29
C GLY A 16 -15.41 36.10 -0.13
N ILE A 17 -14.54 35.80 -1.09
CA ILE A 17 -14.16 34.42 -1.43
C ILE A 17 -13.28 33.89 -0.31
N ALA A 18 -13.84 33.09 0.59
CA ALA A 18 -13.10 32.33 1.58
C ALA A 18 -12.36 31.19 0.85
N LEU A 19 -11.07 31.36 0.61
CA LEU A 19 -10.17 30.29 0.17
C LEU A 19 -10.06 29.28 1.34
N ALA A 20 -10.82 28.20 1.25
CA ALA A 20 -10.63 27.04 2.12
C ALA A 20 -9.30 26.38 1.71
N VAL A 21 -8.22 26.73 2.40
CA VAL A 21 -6.94 26.03 2.32
C VAL A 21 -7.17 24.66 2.96
N GLY A 22 -7.48 23.66 2.13
CA GLY A 22 -7.55 22.29 2.57
C GLY A 22 -6.15 21.86 3.03
N CYS A 23 -5.94 21.69 4.34
CA CYS A 23 -4.77 21.01 4.89
C CYS A 23 -4.82 19.52 4.51
N GLY A 24 -4.50 19.21 3.26
CA GLY A 24 -4.23 17.84 2.82
C GLY A 24 -2.92 17.39 3.43
N SER A 25 -2.96 16.52 4.42
CA SER A 25 -1.75 15.83 4.90
C SER A 25 -1.16 15.02 3.74
N SER A 26 0.12 15.24 3.43
CA SER A 26 0.80 14.43 2.42
C SER A 26 0.75 12.95 2.79
N PRO A 27 0.48 12.05 1.82
CA PRO A 27 0.48 10.62 2.08
C PRO A 27 1.80 10.16 2.72
N PRO A 28 1.77 9.15 3.62
CA PRO A 28 2.97 8.72 4.32
C PRO A 28 3.98 8.07 3.36
N LEU A 29 5.26 8.31 3.61
CA LEU A 29 6.37 7.69 2.89
C LEU A 29 6.85 6.46 3.68
N LEU A 30 6.49 5.29 3.19
CA LEU A 30 6.91 4.01 3.74
C LEU A 30 8.34 3.69 3.33
N ARG A 31 9.23 3.43 4.29
CA ARG A 31 10.64 3.09 4.05
C ARG A 31 11.05 1.87 4.84
N GLY A 32 11.94 1.07 4.27
CA GLY A 32 12.46 -0.11 4.97
C GLY A 32 13.23 -1.04 4.06
N SER A 33 13.13 -2.33 4.32
CA SER A 33 13.87 -3.35 3.58
C SER A 33 13.05 -4.62 3.38
N ILE A 34 13.41 -5.34 2.32
CA ILE A 34 13.01 -6.72 2.07
C ILE A 34 14.27 -7.58 2.29
N ALA A 35 14.25 -8.45 3.28
CA ALA A 35 15.34 -9.36 3.59
C ALA A 35 14.95 -10.79 3.18
N VAL A 36 15.79 -11.42 2.38
CA VAL A 36 15.58 -12.77 1.83
C VAL A 36 16.57 -13.72 2.47
N ASP A 37 16.08 -14.76 3.12
CA ASP A 37 16.94 -15.81 3.70
C ASP A 37 17.69 -16.56 2.60
N SER A 38 18.88 -17.05 2.94
CA SER A 38 19.70 -17.81 2.00
C SER A 38 19.10 -19.16 1.57
N ASN A 39 18.14 -19.69 2.35
CA ASN A 39 17.42 -20.93 2.08
C ASN A 39 15.97 -20.71 1.61
N VAL A 40 15.64 -19.51 1.11
CA VAL A 40 14.29 -19.16 0.65
C VAL A 40 13.81 -20.08 -0.45
N ASN A 41 12.49 -20.38 -0.44
CA ASN A 41 11.79 -21.06 -1.54
C ASN A 41 12.50 -22.34 -2.05
N PRO A 42 12.85 -23.30 -1.16
CA PRO A 42 13.64 -24.45 -1.55
C PRO A 42 12.89 -25.36 -2.54
N ASP A 43 13.63 -25.95 -3.47
CA ASP A 43 13.13 -27.00 -4.34
C ASP A 43 13.03 -28.35 -3.58
N ARG A 44 12.61 -29.42 -4.27
CA ARG A 44 12.48 -30.76 -3.67
C ARG A 44 13.80 -31.34 -3.16
N ALA A 45 14.93 -30.86 -3.68
CA ALA A 45 16.26 -31.23 -3.22
C ALA A 45 16.80 -30.31 -2.11
N GLY A 46 15.99 -29.37 -1.61
CA GLY A 46 16.36 -28.43 -0.59
C GLY A 46 17.20 -27.23 -1.08
N ARG A 47 17.38 -27.08 -2.38
CA ARG A 47 18.18 -25.97 -2.96
C ARG A 47 17.33 -24.70 -3.00
N PRO A 48 17.86 -23.56 -2.50
CA PRO A 48 17.15 -22.30 -2.54
C PRO A 48 16.84 -21.85 -3.98
N SER A 49 15.74 -21.13 -4.14
CA SER A 49 15.31 -20.68 -5.45
C SER A 49 14.87 -19.22 -5.40
N PRO A 50 14.97 -18.46 -6.50
CA PRO A 50 14.37 -17.15 -6.61
C PRO A 50 12.87 -17.17 -6.29
N ILE A 51 12.36 -16.02 -5.80
CA ILE A 51 10.97 -15.90 -5.41
C ILE A 51 10.37 -14.59 -5.94
N VAL A 52 9.14 -14.67 -6.45
CA VAL A 52 8.34 -13.49 -6.79
C VAL A 52 7.55 -13.05 -5.58
N VAL A 53 7.61 -11.76 -5.27
CA VAL A 53 6.90 -11.15 -4.14
C VAL A 53 6.08 -9.98 -4.63
N ARG A 54 4.83 -9.90 -4.20
CA ARG A 54 3.96 -8.74 -4.43
C ARG A 54 3.65 -8.02 -3.13
N VAL A 55 3.80 -6.72 -3.16
CA VAL A 55 3.43 -5.82 -2.06
C VAL A 55 2.21 -5.04 -2.50
N TYR A 56 1.13 -5.17 -1.72
CA TYR A 56 -0.16 -4.56 -1.99
C TYR A 56 -0.44 -3.42 -1.03
N GLU A 57 -0.96 -2.33 -1.55
CA GLU A 57 -1.63 -1.28 -0.78
C GLU A 57 -3.12 -1.57 -0.72
N LEU A 58 -3.68 -1.65 0.48
CA LEU A 58 -5.07 -2.09 0.70
C LEU A 58 -5.85 -1.11 1.57
N LYS A 59 -7.14 -0.90 1.24
CA LYS A 59 -8.11 -0.18 2.08
C LYS A 59 -8.65 -1.05 3.21
N SER A 60 -8.77 -2.34 2.95
CA SER A 60 -9.28 -3.40 3.84
C SER A 60 -8.52 -4.68 3.56
N VAL A 61 -8.57 -5.62 4.49
CA VAL A 61 -7.89 -6.93 4.37
C VAL A 61 -8.86 -8.11 4.22
N ALA A 62 -10.17 -7.85 4.15
CA ALA A 62 -11.17 -8.92 4.18
C ALA A 62 -11.07 -9.82 2.94
N ALA A 63 -11.11 -9.25 1.74
CA ALA A 63 -10.96 -10.01 0.51
C ALA A 63 -9.55 -10.61 0.38
N PHE A 64 -8.51 -9.85 0.75
CA PHE A 64 -7.14 -10.32 0.72
C PHE A 64 -6.92 -11.56 1.61
N ASN A 65 -7.44 -11.56 2.83
CA ASN A 65 -7.30 -12.68 3.75
C ASN A 65 -8.21 -13.87 3.42
N GLY A 66 -9.35 -13.62 2.76
CA GLY A 66 -10.31 -14.67 2.38
C GLY A 66 -9.99 -15.39 1.08
N ALA A 67 -9.19 -14.80 0.20
CA ALA A 67 -8.90 -15.35 -1.11
C ALA A 67 -7.84 -16.48 -1.05
N ASP A 68 -7.85 -17.38 -2.03
CA ASP A 68 -6.74 -18.31 -2.28
C ASP A 68 -5.59 -17.63 -3.03
N PHE A 69 -4.47 -18.33 -3.16
CA PHE A 69 -3.26 -17.82 -3.80
C PHE A 69 -3.50 -17.40 -5.27
N PHE A 70 -4.15 -18.25 -6.04
CA PHE A 70 -4.35 -18.02 -7.48
C PHE A 70 -5.34 -16.88 -7.73
N ALA A 71 -6.37 -16.74 -6.90
CA ALA A 71 -7.28 -15.61 -6.96
C ALA A 71 -6.54 -14.28 -6.74
N LEU A 72 -5.61 -14.22 -5.77
CA LEU A 72 -4.79 -13.03 -5.53
C LEU A 72 -3.69 -12.83 -6.59
N PHE A 73 -3.10 -13.93 -7.09
CA PHE A 73 -1.94 -13.82 -7.96
C PHE A 73 -2.32 -13.63 -9.44
N ASP A 74 -3.36 -14.30 -9.91
CA ASP A 74 -3.77 -14.26 -11.31
C ASP A 74 -4.95 -13.32 -11.59
N ASN A 75 -5.82 -13.07 -10.58
CA ASN A 75 -7.06 -12.31 -10.72
C ASN A 75 -7.23 -11.22 -9.65
N GLU A 76 -6.16 -10.56 -9.26
CA GLU A 76 -6.13 -9.61 -8.15
C GLU A 76 -7.18 -8.49 -8.25
N GLN A 77 -7.38 -7.93 -9.45
CA GLN A 77 -8.33 -6.85 -9.68
C GLN A 77 -9.78 -7.28 -9.39
N ALA A 78 -10.16 -8.46 -9.85
CA ALA A 78 -11.50 -8.99 -9.60
C ALA A 78 -11.65 -9.43 -8.13
N THR A 79 -10.60 -10.03 -7.55
CA THR A 79 -10.60 -10.57 -6.19
C THR A 79 -10.64 -9.47 -5.14
N LEU A 80 -9.80 -8.45 -5.28
CA LEU A 80 -9.67 -7.36 -4.31
C LEU A 80 -10.62 -6.20 -4.60
N SER A 81 -11.05 -6.06 -5.87
CA SER A 81 -12.01 -5.04 -6.30
C SER A 81 -11.69 -3.65 -5.71
N GLY A 82 -12.63 -3.05 -4.97
CA GLY A 82 -12.47 -1.73 -4.34
C GLY A 82 -11.50 -1.69 -3.15
N GLU A 83 -10.99 -2.82 -2.66
CA GLU A 83 -10.00 -2.86 -1.57
C GLU A 83 -8.55 -2.60 -2.06
N LEU A 84 -8.27 -2.88 -3.35
CA LEU A 84 -6.96 -2.67 -3.94
C LEU A 84 -6.71 -1.18 -4.22
N VAL A 85 -5.63 -0.64 -3.66
CA VAL A 85 -5.18 0.73 -3.88
C VAL A 85 -4.00 0.76 -4.85
N GLY A 86 -3.04 -0.14 -4.65
CA GLY A 86 -1.87 -0.24 -5.50
C GLY A 86 -1.08 -1.52 -5.27
N ARG A 87 -0.14 -1.82 -6.16
CA ARG A 87 0.70 -3.02 -6.11
C ARG A 87 2.09 -2.75 -6.67
N GLU A 88 3.08 -3.42 -6.11
CA GLU A 88 4.42 -3.57 -6.67
C GLU A 88 4.81 -5.05 -6.70
N GLU A 89 5.67 -5.43 -7.63
CA GLU A 89 6.17 -6.79 -7.79
C GLU A 89 7.70 -6.79 -7.85
N PHE A 90 8.31 -7.76 -7.18
CA PHE A 90 9.75 -7.96 -7.11
C PHE A 90 10.10 -9.41 -7.40
N GLN A 91 11.11 -9.64 -8.22
CA GLN A 91 11.80 -10.91 -8.29
C GLN A 91 13.08 -10.81 -7.45
N LEU A 92 13.21 -11.67 -6.44
CA LEU A 92 14.27 -11.63 -5.44
C LEU A 92 15.08 -12.90 -5.44
N GLN A 93 16.39 -12.77 -5.19
CA GLN A 93 17.32 -13.89 -5.11
C GLN A 93 17.51 -14.34 -3.66
N PRO A 94 17.90 -15.62 -3.41
CA PRO A 94 18.34 -16.06 -2.10
C PRO A 94 19.45 -15.17 -1.53
N ALA A 95 19.41 -14.87 -0.23
CA ALA A 95 20.32 -14.00 0.51
C ALA A 95 20.33 -12.53 0.05
N GLU A 96 19.39 -12.11 -0.80
CA GLU A 96 19.26 -10.71 -1.22
C GLU A 96 18.68 -9.85 -0.09
N THR A 97 19.19 -8.63 0.05
CA THR A 97 18.54 -7.57 0.83
C THR A 97 18.28 -6.39 -0.09
N ARG A 98 17.02 -5.98 -0.19
CA ARG A 98 16.60 -4.86 -1.03
C ARG A 98 16.04 -3.73 -0.18
N GLN A 99 16.50 -2.51 -0.44
CA GLN A 99 15.88 -1.33 0.13
C GLN A 99 14.50 -1.14 -0.49
N TYR A 100 13.52 -0.82 0.35
CA TYR A 100 12.14 -0.57 -0.05
C TYR A 100 11.73 0.85 0.32
N GLN A 101 11.18 1.57 -0.65
CA GLN A 101 10.62 2.89 -0.42
C GLN A 101 9.39 3.09 -1.30
N ARG A 102 8.28 3.51 -0.68
CA ARG A 102 7.03 3.76 -1.37
C ARG A 102 6.29 4.95 -0.79
N GLN A 103 5.90 5.89 -1.64
CA GLN A 103 4.89 6.89 -1.30
C GLN A 103 3.53 6.20 -1.35
N LEU A 104 2.91 6.00 -0.19
CA LEU A 104 1.61 5.33 -0.12
C LEU A 104 0.51 6.21 -0.72
N GLN A 105 -0.54 5.59 -1.25
CA GLN A 105 -1.73 6.30 -1.67
C GLN A 105 -2.56 6.75 -0.45
N PRO A 106 -3.34 7.84 -0.55
CA PRO A 106 -4.10 8.40 0.59
C PRO A 106 -5.02 7.40 1.29
N ASP A 107 -5.60 6.47 0.52
CA ASP A 107 -6.57 5.49 1.02
C ASP A 107 -5.94 4.23 1.61
N THR A 108 -4.60 4.11 1.60
CA THR A 108 -3.90 2.94 2.10
C THR A 108 -3.98 2.85 3.62
N LYS A 109 -4.57 1.76 4.10
CA LYS A 109 -4.70 1.45 5.54
C LYS A 109 -3.87 0.24 5.95
N PHE A 110 -3.59 -0.66 5.01
CA PHE A 110 -2.84 -1.90 5.24
C PHE A 110 -1.84 -2.13 4.12
N VAL A 111 -0.76 -2.82 4.45
CA VAL A 111 0.14 -3.44 3.48
C VAL A 111 -0.10 -4.93 3.53
N GLY A 112 -0.37 -5.53 2.37
CA GLY A 112 -0.42 -6.97 2.17
C GLY A 112 0.83 -7.43 1.42
N VAL A 113 1.37 -8.60 1.77
CA VAL A 113 2.49 -9.21 1.05
C VAL A 113 2.12 -10.63 0.66
N VAL A 114 2.34 -10.97 -0.60
CA VAL A 114 2.18 -12.31 -1.17
C VAL A 114 3.51 -12.76 -1.75
N ALA A 115 3.94 -13.96 -1.41
CA ALA A 115 5.18 -14.56 -1.91
C ALA A 115 4.87 -15.88 -2.64
N ALA A 116 5.31 -16.01 -3.88
CA ALA A 116 5.05 -17.16 -4.75
C ALA A 116 6.00 -18.31 -4.44
N PHE A 117 5.77 -19.00 -3.33
CA PHE A 117 6.51 -20.20 -2.95
C PHE A 117 6.18 -21.38 -3.87
N ARG A 118 7.16 -22.23 -4.14
CA ARG A 118 6.99 -23.49 -4.89
C ARG A 118 6.05 -24.45 -4.17
N ASP A 119 6.13 -24.49 -2.85
CA ASP A 119 5.35 -25.36 -1.97
C ASP A 119 4.31 -24.51 -1.23
N LEU A 120 3.24 -24.15 -1.93
CA LEU A 120 2.17 -23.29 -1.38
C LEU A 120 1.42 -23.96 -0.23
N GLU A 121 1.30 -25.29 -0.22
CA GLU A 121 0.55 -26.01 0.82
C GLU A 121 1.23 -25.92 2.17
N GLN A 122 2.55 -25.92 2.21
CA GLN A 122 3.33 -25.82 3.45
C GLN A 122 3.80 -24.39 3.75
N ALA A 123 3.58 -23.45 2.84
CA ALA A 123 4.07 -22.09 3.01
C ALA A 123 3.05 -21.16 3.65
N ARG A 124 3.51 -20.27 4.50
CA ARG A 124 2.80 -19.04 4.86
C ARG A 124 3.10 -17.98 3.81
N TRP A 125 2.40 -18.09 2.69
CA TRP A 125 2.67 -17.33 1.48
C TRP A 125 2.10 -15.90 1.49
N ARG A 126 1.28 -15.52 2.48
CA ARG A 126 0.75 -14.15 2.64
C ARG A 126 0.83 -13.66 4.08
N GLN A 127 0.91 -12.34 4.22
CA GLN A 127 0.72 -11.64 5.49
C GLN A 127 0.28 -10.21 5.25
N THR A 128 -0.41 -9.62 6.24
CA THR A 128 -0.82 -8.21 6.24
C THR A 128 -0.32 -7.51 7.50
N ALA A 129 -0.11 -6.20 7.40
CA ALA A 129 0.17 -5.32 8.52
C ALA A 129 -0.59 -3.99 8.36
N PRO A 130 -1.14 -3.42 9.45
CA PRO A 130 -1.74 -2.10 9.40
C PRO A 130 -0.67 -1.03 9.21
N VAL A 131 -1.00 0.02 8.46
CA VAL A 131 -0.14 1.20 8.31
C VAL A 131 -0.47 2.18 9.46
N PRO A 132 0.49 2.49 10.34
CA PRO A 132 0.25 3.44 11.41
C PRO A 132 0.05 4.86 10.87
N LYS A 133 -0.72 5.67 11.59
CA LYS A 133 -0.94 7.09 11.25
C LYS A 133 0.30 7.94 11.58
N LYS A 134 1.40 7.70 10.88
CA LYS A 134 2.67 8.42 11.00
C LYS A 134 3.07 8.95 9.64
N SER A 135 3.79 10.07 9.61
CA SER A 135 4.29 10.65 8.34
C SER A 135 5.37 9.79 7.66
N LYS A 136 6.12 9.03 8.44
CA LYS A 136 7.24 8.19 7.97
C LYS A 136 7.22 6.82 8.65
N PRO A 137 6.25 5.95 8.32
CA PRO A 137 6.25 4.58 8.83
C PRO A 137 7.43 3.79 8.27
N SER A 138 7.94 2.83 9.06
CA SER A 138 8.97 1.90 8.61
C SER A 138 8.39 0.53 8.34
N ILE A 139 8.90 -0.17 7.32
CA ILE A 139 8.50 -1.53 6.96
C ILE A 139 9.69 -2.49 6.98
N THR A 140 9.46 -3.69 7.47
CA THR A 140 10.36 -4.82 7.31
C THR A 140 9.59 -5.99 6.74
N ILE A 141 10.02 -6.50 5.58
CA ILE A 141 9.50 -7.71 4.94
C ILE A 141 10.59 -8.76 5.03
N GLY A 142 10.28 -9.91 5.60
CA GLY A 142 11.17 -11.07 5.68
C GLY A 142 10.66 -12.23 4.84
N LEU A 143 11.54 -12.84 4.05
CA LEU A 143 11.26 -14.02 3.25
C LEU A 143 12.11 -15.17 3.78
N GLN A 144 11.48 -16.09 4.50
CA GLN A 144 12.09 -17.29 5.04
C GLN A 144 11.91 -18.46 4.06
N ALA A 145 12.41 -19.64 4.43
CA ALA A 145 12.32 -20.83 3.59
C ALA A 145 10.90 -21.08 3.04
N ARG A 146 9.87 -21.00 3.88
CA ARG A 146 8.45 -21.21 3.56
C ARG A 146 7.52 -20.23 4.24
N ALA A 147 8.00 -19.02 4.52
CA ALA A 147 7.14 -18.02 5.16
C ALA A 147 7.51 -16.61 4.75
N VAL A 148 6.49 -15.77 4.53
CA VAL A 148 6.64 -14.32 4.45
C VAL A 148 6.24 -13.69 5.79
N THR A 149 6.96 -12.67 6.19
CA THR A 149 6.65 -11.84 7.35
C THR A 149 6.59 -10.37 6.94
N VAL A 150 5.70 -9.59 7.54
CA VAL A 150 5.64 -8.15 7.35
C VAL A 150 5.37 -7.46 8.68
N THR A 151 6.12 -6.41 8.94
CA THR A 151 5.94 -5.54 10.11
C THR A 151 6.01 -4.09 9.65
N VAL A 152 5.03 -3.28 10.06
CA VAL A 152 5.01 -1.83 9.83
C VAL A 152 4.94 -1.12 11.19
N LYS A 153 5.83 -0.14 11.43
CA LYS A 153 5.94 0.58 12.70
C LYS A 153 5.88 2.09 12.49
#